data_487126a808d3394d9f59bc75e33dcb67
#
_entry.id   487126a808d3394d9f59bc75e33dcb67
#
_cell.length_a   1.000
_cell.length_b   1.000
_cell.length_c   1.000
_cell.angle_alpha   90.00
_cell.angle_beta   90.00
_cell.angle_gamma   90.00
#
_symmetry.space_group_name_H-M   'P 1'
#
loop_
_entity.id
_entity.type
_entity.pdbx_description
1 polymer ?
#
loop_
_entity_poly.entity_id
_entity_poly.type
_entity_poly.pdbx_seq_one_letter_code
_entity_poly.pdbx_strand_id
1 'polypeptide(L)'
;MDPDIDFVTLAGTAGTGKTLMALAAGLTQVLDERRYTEIIMTRATVSVGEDIGFLPGTEEEKMGPWMGALDDNLEFLAKGDGGNAGEWGRAATNELIRSRIKIKSMNFMRGRTFMDKFLIIDEAQNLTPKQMKTLITRAGPGTKIVCMGNLAQIDTPYLTEGSSGLTYVVDRFKGWQHGGHIQLARGERSRLADFASEVL
;
A
#
# COMPACT_ATOMS: atom_id res chain seq x y z
N MET A 1 -7.34 -5.74 -10.91
CA MET A 1 -8.55 -6.58 -10.72
C MET A 1 -8.42 -7.96 -11.40
N ASP A 2 -7.58 -8.10 -12.42
CA ASP A 2 -7.37 -9.34 -13.14
C ASP A 2 -7.01 -10.50 -12.19
N PRO A 3 -7.75 -11.63 -12.21
CA PRO A 3 -7.50 -12.78 -11.35
C PRO A 3 -6.17 -13.48 -11.63
N ASP A 4 -5.67 -13.38 -12.85
CA ASP A 4 -4.45 -14.07 -13.28
C ASP A 4 -3.18 -13.28 -12.93
N ILE A 5 -3.33 -12.07 -12.37
CA ILE A 5 -2.22 -11.25 -11.91
C ILE A 5 -2.03 -11.40 -10.39
N ASP A 6 -0.90 -11.94 -9.98
CA ASP A 6 -0.54 -12.17 -8.57
C ASP A 6 0.28 -11.03 -7.97
N PHE A 7 1.02 -10.30 -8.78
CA PHE A 7 1.89 -9.24 -8.34
C PHE A 7 1.70 -7.95 -9.14
N VAL A 8 1.42 -6.85 -8.45
CA VAL A 8 1.20 -5.53 -9.07
C VAL A 8 2.15 -4.51 -8.45
N THR A 9 2.76 -3.68 -9.29
CA THR A 9 3.47 -2.48 -8.85
C THR A 9 2.75 -1.22 -9.32
N LEU A 10 2.48 -0.31 -8.37
CA LEU A 10 1.91 1.02 -8.62
C LEU A 10 2.97 2.06 -8.30
N ALA A 11 3.57 2.64 -9.32
CA ALA A 11 4.54 3.72 -9.16
C ALA A 11 3.91 5.07 -9.53
N GLY A 12 4.33 6.12 -8.86
CA GLY A 12 3.85 7.49 -9.14
C GLY A 12 4.17 8.45 -8.01
N THR A 13 4.14 9.73 -8.31
CA THR A 13 4.38 10.80 -7.33
C THR A 13 3.33 10.82 -6.21
N ALA A 14 3.60 11.55 -5.13
CA ALA A 14 2.62 11.76 -4.06
C ALA A 14 1.34 12.40 -4.63
N GLY A 15 0.18 12.03 -4.06
CA GLY A 15 -1.11 12.57 -4.49
C GLY A 15 -1.68 11.98 -5.79
N THR A 16 -1.08 10.94 -6.37
CA THR A 16 -1.62 10.26 -7.57
C THR A 16 -2.73 9.24 -7.28
N GLY A 17 -3.16 9.11 -6.02
CA GLY A 17 -4.25 8.22 -5.64
C GLY A 17 -3.88 6.73 -5.54
N LYS A 18 -2.58 6.38 -5.49
CA LYS A 18 -2.10 4.99 -5.38
C LYS A 18 -2.81 4.20 -4.28
N THR A 19 -2.83 4.76 -3.07
CA THR A 19 -3.43 4.11 -1.89
C THR A 19 -4.93 3.92 -2.06
N LEU A 20 -5.63 4.95 -2.54
CA LEU A 20 -7.06 4.89 -2.79
C LEU A 20 -7.41 3.80 -3.82
N MET A 21 -6.67 3.73 -4.92
CA MET A 21 -6.89 2.73 -5.98
C MET A 21 -6.59 1.31 -5.48
N ALA A 22 -5.51 1.12 -4.73
CA ALA A 22 -5.15 -0.18 -4.18
C ALA A 22 -6.20 -0.67 -3.17
N LEU A 23 -6.68 0.22 -2.29
CA LEU A 23 -7.73 -0.10 -1.32
C LEU A 23 -9.07 -0.39 -2.01
N ALA A 24 -9.49 0.42 -2.98
CA ALA A 24 -10.73 0.20 -3.72
C ALA A 24 -10.70 -1.17 -4.43
N ALA A 25 -9.61 -1.45 -5.15
CA ALA A 25 -9.43 -2.74 -5.83
C ALA A 25 -9.39 -3.91 -4.84
N GLY A 26 -8.74 -3.75 -3.70
CA GLY A 26 -8.67 -4.77 -2.66
C GLY A 26 -10.03 -5.03 -2.01
N LEU A 27 -10.75 -3.97 -1.64
CA LEU A 27 -12.07 -4.10 -1.02
C LEU A 27 -13.09 -4.75 -1.94
N THR A 28 -13.13 -4.38 -3.21
CA THR A 28 -13.99 -5.05 -4.21
C THR A 28 -13.70 -6.55 -4.28
N GLN A 29 -12.43 -6.93 -4.32
CA GLN A 29 -12.05 -8.34 -4.42
C GLN A 29 -12.25 -9.13 -3.11
N VAL A 30 -12.27 -8.44 -1.96
CA VAL A 30 -12.54 -9.06 -0.65
C VAL A 30 -14.04 -9.14 -0.35
N LEU A 31 -14.77 -8.05 -0.57
CA LEU A 31 -16.18 -7.93 -0.16
C LEU A 31 -17.14 -8.45 -1.22
N ASP A 32 -16.95 -8.05 -2.47
CA ASP A 32 -17.88 -8.36 -3.56
C ASP A 32 -17.53 -9.69 -4.24
N GLU A 33 -16.27 -9.82 -4.66
CA GLU A 33 -15.83 -11.02 -5.39
C GLU A 33 -15.46 -12.19 -4.45
N ARG A 34 -15.23 -11.92 -3.16
CA ARG A 34 -14.82 -12.88 -2.13
C ARG A 34 -13.60 -13.74 -2.52
N ARG A 35 -12.71 -13.13 -3.31
CA ARG A 35 -11.51 -13.78 -3.81
C ARG A 35 -10.42 -13.88 -2.75
N TYR A 36 -10.34 -12.87 -1.89
CA TYR A 36 -9.41 -12.82 -0.76
C TYR A 36 -10.19 -12.70 0.55
N THR A 37 -9.61 -13.18 1.63
CA THR A 37 -10.26 -13.18 2.94
C THR A 37 -10.17 -11.82 3.65
N GLU A 38 -9.06 -11.11 3.45
CA GLU A 38 -8.81 -9.79 4.04
C GLU A 38 -7.70 -9.06 3.29
N ILE A 39 -7.62 -7.76 3.51
CA ILE A 39 -6.49 -6.93 3.10
C ILE A 39 -5.50 -6.87 4.25
N ILE A 40 -4.24 -7.15 3.99
CA ILE A 40 -3.14 -6.85 4.90
C ILE A 40 -2.36 -5.69 4.32
N MET A 41 -2.20 -4.63 5.10
CA MET A 41 -1.46 -3.46 4.68
C MET A 41 -0.25 -3.23 5.57
N THR A 42 0.90 -3.03 4.94
CA THR A 42 2.16 -2.69 5.60
C THR A 42 2.83 -1.51 4.92
N ARG A 43 3.65 -0.79 5.64
CA ARG A 43 4.44 0.33 5.12
C ARG A 43 5.91 0.09 5.37
N ALA A 44 6.73 0.35 4.37
CA ALA A 44 8.17 0.40 4.55
C ALA A 44 8.52 1.65 5.37
N THR A 45 8.94 1.43 6.61
CA THR A 45 9.42 2.50 7.48
C THR A 45 10.93 2.61 7.38
N VAL A 46 11.43 3.83 7.22
CA VAL A 46 12.86 4.11 7.31
C VAL A 46 13.22 4.23 8.78
N SER A 47 14.17 3.44 9.24
CA SER A 47 14.78 3.67 10.54
C SER A 47 15.62 4.94 10.43
N VAL A 48 15.15 6.02 11.01
CA VAL A 48 15.89 7.27 11.08
C VAL A 48 16.97 7.09 12.13
N GLY A 49 18.20 6.78 11.69
CA GLY A 49 19.40 6.75 12.52
C GLY A 49 19.77 5.39 13.09
N GLU A 50 21.05 5.07 12.99
CA GLU A 50 21.71 4.14 13.87
C GLU A 50 21.52 4.64 15.30
N ASP A 51 20.99 3.81 16.20
CA ASP A 51 21.04 3.96 17.66
C ASP A 51 20.63 5.32 18.27
N ILE A 52 19.52 5.89 17.87
CA ILE A 52 18.80 6.73 18.85
C ILE A 52 17.92 5.78 19.65
N GLY A 53 18.42 5.45 20.84
CA GLY A 53 17.84 4.51 21.76
C GLY A 53 16.32 4.58 21.80
N PHE A 54 15.73 3.41 21.83
CA PHE A 54 14.38 3.09 22.20
C PHE A 54 13.47 4.31 22.39
N LEU A 55 12.90 4.82 21.30
CA LEU A 55 11.71 5.65 21.45
C LEU A 55 10.62 4.73 22.00
N PRO A 56 10.12 4.97 23.22
CA PRO A 56 9.03 4.16 23.77
C PRO A 56 7.81 4.36 22.92
N GLY A 57 7.26 3.28 22.41
CA GLY A 57 6.06 3.25 21.61
C GLY A 57 5.98 1.94 20.84
N THR A 58 4.80 1.35 20.81
CA THR A 58 4.53 0.17 19.98
C THR A 58 4.72 0.51 18.51
N GLU A 59 5.01 -0.47 17.66
CA GLU A 59 5.09 -0.25 16.20
C GLU A 59 3.78 0.36 15.65
N GLU A 60 2.66 0.11 16.30
CA GLU A 60 1.35 0.69 15.99
C GLU A 60 1.31 2.20 16.26
N GLU A 61 1.90 2.69 17.34
CA GLU A 61 1.99 4.12 17.64
C GLU A 61 2.88 4.88 16.64
N LYS A 62 3.93 4.25 16.13
CA LYS A 62 4.78 4.81 15.07
C LYS A 62 4.07 4.92 13.72
N MET A 63 3.01 4.17 13.53
CA MET A 63 2.17 4.20 12.32
C MET A 63 0.98 5.18 12.43
N GLY A 64 0.80 5.86 13.57
CA GLY A 64 -0.33 6.77 13.84
C GLY A 64 -0.61 7.81 12.75
N PRO A 65 0.38 8.59 12.27
CA PRO A 65 0.15 9.57 11.21
C PRO A 65 -0.31 8.95 9.88
N TRP A 66 0.20 7.77 9.57
CA TRP A 66 -0.21 7.05 8.37
C TRP A 66 -1.62 6.45 8.50
N MET A 67 -2.01 6.06 9.72
CA MET A 67 -3.36 5.60 10.02
C MET A 67 -4.41 6.68 9.72
N GLY A 68 -4.14 7.95 10.04
CA GLY A 68 -5.02 9.07 9.71
C GLY A 68 -5.26 9.19 8.21
N ALA A 69 -4.19 9.18 7.42
CA ALA A 69 -4.30 9.23 5.96
C ALA A 69 -5.03 8.01 5.36
N LEU A 70 -4.92 6.85 6.01
CA LEU A 70 -5.67 5.66 5.63
C LEU A 70 -7.17 5.83 5.95
N ASP A 71 -7.49 6.34 7.13
CA ASP A 71 -8.87 6.61 7.53
C ASP A 71 -9.56 7.59 6.59
N ASP A 72 -8.87 8.67 6.16
CA ASP A 72 -9.38 9.62 5.16
C ASP A 72 -9.74 8.94 3.83
N ASN A 73 -8.87 8.04 3.35
CA ASN A 73 -9.14 7.26 2.13
C ASN A 73 -10.36 6.33 2.31
N LEU A 74 -10.49 5.68 3.47
CA LEU A 74 -11.61 4.80 3.76
C LEU A 74 -12.93 5.57 3.87
N GLU A 75 -12.93 6.75 4.49
CA GLU A 75 -14.10 7.63 4.50
C GLU A 75 -14.51 8.07 3.10
N PHE A 76 -13.54 8.39 2.25
CA PHE A 76 -13.82 8.76 0.86
C PHE A 76 -14.48 7.61 0.10
N LEU A 77 -13.96 6.39 0.24
CA LEU A 77 -14.54 5.19 -0.39
C LEU A 77 -15.95 4.89 0.13
N ALA A 78 -16.18 5.04 1.43
CA ALA A 78 -17.50 4.82 2.03
C ALA A 78 -18.55 5.87 1.60
N LYS A 79 -18.13 7.11 1.30
CA LYS A 79 -19.03 8.16 0.79
C LYS A 79 -19.46 7.94 -0.66
N GLY A 80 -18.65 7.24 -1.45
CA GLY A 80 -18.93 6.97 -2.88
C GLY A 80 -20.04 5.95 -3.13
N ASP A 81 -20.45 5.18 -2.13
CA ASP A 81 -21.41 4.08 -2.28
C ASP A 81 -22.88 4.54 -2.08
N GLY A 82 -23.29 5.51 -2.86
CA GLY A 82 -24.70 5.84 -3.11
C GLY A 82 -25.44 6.61 -2.01
N GLY A 83 -25.89 7.79 -2.34
CA GLY A 83 -26.55 8.80 -1.53
C GLY A 83 -27.88 8.46 -0.84
N ASN A 84 -28.19 7.19 -0.56
CA ASN A 84 -29.43 6.77 0.12
C ASN A 84 -29.22 5.92 1.38
N ALA A 85 -28.00 5.57 1.75
CA ALA A 85 -27.76 4.91 3.01
C ALA A 85 -27.80 5.95 4.16
N GLY A 86 -28.76 5.86 5.06
CA GLY A 86 -28.81 6.68 6.26
C GLY A 86 -27.53 6.54 7.12
N GLU A 87 -27.38 7.35 8.18
CA GLU A 87 -26.20 7.33 9.06
C GLU A 87 -25.85 5.92 9.58
N TRP A 88 -26.86 5.09 9.85
CA TRP A 88 -26.68 3.71 10.28
C TRP A 88 -26.09 2.81 9.19
N GLY A 89 -26.51 2.97 7.95
CA GLY A 89 -25.97 2.20 6.83
C GLY A 89 -24.51 2.54 6.58
N ARG A 90 -24.14 3.82 6.68
CA ARG A 90 -22.75 4.29 6.55
C ARG A 90 -21.86 3.78 7.67
N ALA A 91 -22.36 3.81 8.94
CA ALA A 91 -21.61 3.29 10.08
C ALA A 91 -21.35 1.77 9.95
N ALA A 92 -22.36 1.00 9.57
CA ALA A 92 -22.22 -0.45 9.36
C ALA A 92 -21.26 -0.78 8.21
N THR A 93 -21.31 -0.01 7.12
CA THR A 93 -20.38 -0.16 5.98
C THR A 93 -18.94 0.14 6.40
N ASN A 94 -18.72 1.22 7.15
CA ASN A 94 -17.39 1.57 7.67
C ASN A 94 -16.83 0.49 8.60
N GLU A 95 -17.65 -0.05 9.51
CA GLU A 95 -17.23 -1.12 10.40
C GLU A 95 -16.87 -2.39 9.62
N LEU A 96 -17.67 -2.76 8.63
CA LEU A 96 -17.38 -3.89 7.75
C LEU A 96 -16.04 -3.70 7.01
N ILE A 97 -15.82 -2.54 6.39
CA ILE A 97 -14.58 -2.21 5.69
C ILE A 97 -13.39 -2.34 6.64
N ARG A 98 -13.44 -1.69 7.80
CA ARG A 98 -12.37 -1.73 8.82
C ARG A 98 -12.11 -3.15 9.33
N SER A 99 -13.13 -3.99 9.43
CA SER A 99 -12.98 -5.39 9.87
C SER A 99 -12.16 -6.24 8.88
N ARG A 100 -12.13 -5.83 7.60
CA ARG A 100 -11.44 -6.55 6.51
C ARG A 100 -10.04 -6.03 6.22
N ILE A 101 -9.61 -4.94 6.85
CA ILE A 101 -8.28 -4.36 6.69
C ILE A 101 -7.48 -4.57 7.97
N LYS A 102 -6.33 -5.23 7.84
CA LYS A 102 -5.39 -5.47 8.93
C LYS A 102 -4.10 -4.73 8.64
N ILE A 103 -3.75 -3.81 9.51
CA ILE A 103 -2.47 -3.10 9.43
C ILE A 103 -1.45 -3.89 10.23
N LYS A 104 -0.32 -4.22 9.61
CA LYS A 104 0.74 -5.01 10.21
C LYS A 104 2.09 -4.38 9.93
N SER A 105 2.98 -4.44 10.91
CA SER A 105 4.36 -4.02 10.70
C SER A 105 5.11 -4.97 9.78
N MET A 106 6.17 -4.47 9.18
CA MET A 106 7.08 -5.29 8.36
C MET A 106 7.67 -6.48 9.13
N ASN A 107 7.91 -6.31 10.43
CA ASN A 107 8.42 -7.38 11.28
C ASN A 107 7.40 -8.51 11.48
N PHE A 108 6.12 -8.17 11.53
CA PHE A 108 5.04 -9.17 11.59
C PHE A 108 5.03 -10.08 10.35
N MET A 109 5.49 -9.58 9.21
CA MET A 109 5.52 -10.31 7.95
C MET A 109 6.60 -11.41 7.93
N ARG A 110 7.61 -11.31 8.80
CA ARG A 110 8.70 -12.29 8.86
C ARG A 110 8.24 -13.62 9.46
N GLY A 111 8.65 -14.73 8.86
CA GLY A 111 8.37 -16.08 9.35
C GLY A 111 6.94 -16.56 9.14
N ARG A 112 6.09 -15.82 8.45
CA ARG A 112 4.70 -16.20 8.14
C ARG A 112 4.51 -16.37 6.66
N THR A 113 3.61 -17.26 6.27
CA THR A 113 3.10 -17.40 4.90
C THR A 113 1.68 -16.85 4.87
N PHE A 114 1.37 -16.01 3.89
CA PHE A 114 0.05 -15.43 3.70
C PHE A 114 -0.68 -16.25 2.64
N MET A 115 -1.87 -16.73 2.97
CA MET A 115 -2.72 -17.48 2.05
C MET A 115 -4.03 -16.75 1.87
N ASP A 116 -4.51 -16.69 0.63
CA ASP A 116 -5.77 -16.04 0.27
C ASP A 116 -5.89 -14.59 0.76
N LYS A 117 -4.78 -13.85 0.72
CA LYS A 117 -4.72 -12.46 1.19
C LYS A 117 -4.47 -11.49 0.04
N PHE A 118 -5.03 -10.29 0.18
CA PHE A 118 -4.67 -9.13 -0.62
C PHE A 118 -3.67 -8.29 0.18
N LEU A 119 -2.40 -8.34 -0.20
CA LEU A 119 -1.32 -7.69 0.53
C LEU A 119 -0.91 -6.38 -0.15
N ILE A 120 -0.96 -5.27 0.59
CA ILE A 120 -0.51 -3.96 0.14
C ILE A 120 0.79 -3.59 0.87
N ILE A 121 1.83 -3.28 0.11
CA ILE A 121 3.11 -2.78 0.60
C ILE A 121 3.26 -1.33 0.16
N ASP A 122 3.13 -0.40 1.11
CA ASP A 122 3.26 1.04 0.87
C ASP A 122 4.71 1.50 1.06
N GLU A 123 5.09 2.61 0.39
CA GLU A 123 6.45 3.18 0.38
C GLU A 123 7.54 2.16 -0.02
N ALA A 124 7.19 1.24 -0.93
CA ALA A 124 8.05 0.12 -1.32
C ALA A 124 9.39 0.55 -1.94
N GLN A 125 9.53 1.81 -2.40
CA GLN A 125 10.80 2.37 -2.86
C GLN A 125 11.87 2.40 -1.76
N ASN A 126 11.45 2.41 -0.49
CA ASN A 126 12.35 2.44 0.66
C ASN A 126 12.88 1.04 1.06
N LEU A 127 12.43 -0.01 0.39
CA LEU A 127 12.91 -1.37 0.62
C LEU A 127 14.16 -1.68 -0.20
N THR A 128 15.08 -2.41 0.40
CA THR A 128 16.17 -3.04 -0.35
C THR A 128 15.64 -4.22 -1.18
N PRO A 129 16.36 -4.64 -2.23
CA PRO A 129 16.00 -5.84 -2.99
C PRO A 129 15.87 -7.11 -2.11
N LYS A 130 16.71 -7.23 -1.08
CA LYS A 130 16.66 -8.34 -0.12
C LYS A 130 15.39 -8.33 0.72
N GLN A 131 14.99 -7.16 1.21
CA GLN A 131 13.74 -7.01 1.97
C GLN A 131 12.53 -7.29 1.08
N MET A 132 12.51 -6.76 -0.13
CA MET A 132 11.45 -7.00 -1.11
C MET A 132 11.32 -8.48 -1.42
N LYS A 133 12.43 -9.17 -1.73
CA LYS A 133 12.44 -10.62 -1.93
C LYS A 133 11.85 -11.36 -0.73
N THR A 134 12.25 -10.98 0.49
CA THR A 134 11.76 -11.62 1.71
C THR A 134 10.24 -11.49 1.86
N LEU A 135 9.65 -10.34 1.50
CA LEU A 135 8.21 -10.12 1.57
C LEU A 135 7.46 -10.91 0.49
N ILE A 136 7.90 -10.83 -0.76
CA ILE A 136 7.24 -11.48 -1.88
C ILE A 136 7.21 -13.00 -1.71
N THR A 137 8.31 -13.59 -1.22
CA THR A 137 8.39 -15.05 -0.97
C THR A 137 7.52 -15.51 0.20
N ARG A 138 6.80 -14.63 0.89
CA ARG A 138 5.78 -14.97 1.90
C ARG A 138 4.38 -15.12 1.32
N ALA A 139 4.19 -14.76 0.05
CA ALA A 139 2.95 -15.03 -0.64
C ALA A 139 2.76 -16.55 -0.78
N GLY A 140 1.74 -17.05 -0.11
CA GLY A 140 1.26 -18.42 -0.28
C GLY A 140 0.18 -18.48 -1.37
N PRO A 141 -0.39 -19.66 -1.62
CA PRO A 141 -1.46 -19.83 -2.58
C PRO A 141 -2.60 -18.82 -2.39
N GLY A 142 -3.14 -18.33 -3.49
CA GLY A 142 -4.28 -17.41 -3.51
C GLY A 142 -3.97 -15.98 -3.03
N THR A 143 -2.70 -15.62 -2.84
CA THR A 143 -2.32 -14.27 -2.37
C THR A 143 -1.93 -13.37 -3.54
N LYS A 144 -2.45 -12.16 -3.55
CA LYS A 144 -2.03 -11.06 -4.44
C LYS A 144 -1.23 -10.03 -3.65
N ILE A 145 -0.13 -9.56 -4.23
CA ILE A 145 0.69 -8.48 -3.66
C ILE A 145 0.60 -7.23 -4.54
N VAL A 146 0.35 -6.09 -3.92
CA VAL A 146 0.40 -4.76 -4.53
C VAL A 146 1.48 -3.95 -3.85
N CYS A 147 2.54 -3.62 -4.57
CA CYS A 147 3.62 -2.73 -4.10
C CYS A 147 3.40 -1.33 -4.63
N MET A 148 3.32 -0.34 -3.74
CA MET A 148 3.15 1.06 -4.10
C MET A 148 4.39 1.85 -3.73
N GLY A 149 4.75 2.83 -4.55
CA GLY A 149 5.88 3.68 -4.23
C GLY A 149 6.08 4.89 -5.14
N ASN A 150 6.96 5.76 -4.70
CA ASN A 150 7.43 6.93 -5.44
C ASN A 150 8.96 6.92 -5.47
N LEU A 151 9.55 6.62 -6.60
CA LEU A 151 11.01 6.54 -6.76
C LEU A 151 11.72 7.89 -6.55
N ALA A 152 10.99 9.01 -6.66
CA ALA A 152 11.54 10.33 -6.36
C ALA A 152 11.64 10.61 -4.85
N GLN A 153 11.04 9.78 -4.00
CA GLN A 153 10.99 9.95 -2.53
C GLN A 153 11.62 8.74 -1.83
N ILE A 154 12.92 8.53 -2.05
CA ILE A 154 13.68 7.49 -1.35
C ILE A 154 14.32 8.12 -0.13
N ASP A 155 13.85 7.74 1.05
CA ASP A 155 14.32 8.25 2.34
C ASP A 155 15.34 7.31 3.01
N THR A 156 15.44 6.07 2.52
CA THR A 156 16.37 5.08 3.07
C THR A 156 17.81 5.45 2.74
N PRO A 157 18.69 5.62 3.73
CA PRO A 157 20.12 5.93 3.50
C PRO A 157 20.77 4.92 2.55
N TYR A 158 21.65 5.42 1.67
CA TYR A 158 22.40 4.64 0.68
C TYR A 158 21.55 3.93 -0.38
N LEU A 159 20.24 4.09 -0.38
CA LEU A 159 19.36 3.57 -1.41
C LEU A 159 19.15 4.65 -2.49
N THR A 160 19.23 4.23 -3.74
CA THR A 160 19.00 5.08 -4.91
C THR A 160 17.83 4.53 -5.72
N GLU A 161 17.34 5.30 -6.68
CA GLU A 161 16.34 4.83 -7.62
C GLU A 161 16.73 3.50 -8.28
N GLY A 162 17.98 3.39 -8.73
CA GLY A 162 18.50 2.18 -9.37
C GLY A 162 18.72 1.00 -8.44
N SER A 163 18.91 1.22 -7.12
CA SER A 163 19.11 0.17 -6.12
C SER A 163 17.89 -0.12 -5.26
N SER A 164 16.79 0.63 -5.44
CA SER A 164 15.52 0.41 -4.75
C SER A 164 14.95 -0.98 -5.03
N GLY A 165 14.38 -1.61 -4.00
CA GLY A 165 13.67 -2.88 -4.14
C GLY A 165 12.47 -2.79 -5.08
N LEU A 166 11.83 -1.62 -5.17
CA LEU A 166 10.73 -1.40 -6.12
C LEU A 166 11.22 -1.46 -7.56
N THR A 167 12.29 -0.73 -7.91
CA THR A 167 12.91 -0.79 -9.23
C THR A 167 13.37 -2.21 -9.56
N TYR A 168 14.01 -2.87 -8.60
CA TYR A 168 14.49 -4.23 -8.76
C TYR A 168 13.38 -5.22 -9.14
N VAL A 169 12.22 -5.16 -8.48
CA VAL A 169 11.13 -6.10 -8.80
C VAL A 169 10.42 -5.75 -10.10
N VAL A 170 10.27 -4.46 -10.43
CA VAL A 170 9.73 -4.03 -11.72
C VAL A 170 10.56 -4.61 -12.87
N ASP A 171 11.88 -4.49 -12.79
CA ASP A 171 12.78 -5.01 -13.83
C ASP A 171 12.75 -6.55 -13.90
N ARG A 172 12.74 -7.23 -12.76
CA ARG A 172 12.79 -8.69 -12.70
C ARG A 172 11.49 -9.38 -13.08
N PHE A 173 10.35 -8.74 -12.82
CA PHE A 173 9.05 -9.27 -13.17
C PHE A 173 8.55 -8.81 -14.54
N LYS A 174 9.33 -8.00 -15.25
CA LYS A 174 9.03 -7.58 -16.61
C LYS A 174 8.87 -8.80 -17.53
N GLY A 175 7.71 -8.91 -18.16
CA GLY A 175 7.38 -10.02 -19.03
C GLY A 175 6.87 -11.29 -18.33
N TRP A 176 6.80 -11.31 -17.01
CA TRP A 176 6.12 -12.40 -16.31
C TRP A 176 4.60 -12.24 -16.44
N GLN A 177 3.92 -13.27 -16.95
CA GLN A 177 2.49 -13.19 -17.30
C GLN A 177 1.55 -12.90 -16.12
N HIS A 178 1.98 -13.17 -14.88
CA HIS A 178 1.20 -12.90 -13.67
C HIS A 178 1.67 -11.63 -12.93
N GLY A 179 2.47 -10.82 -13.56
CA GLY A 179 2.96 -9.53 -13.07
C GLY A 179 2.36 -8.36 -13.82
N GLY A 180 1.98 -7.29 -13.10
CA GLY A 180 1.52 -6.03 -13.68
C GLY A 180 2.31 -4.84 -13.15
N HIS A 181 2.64 -3.89 -14.01
CA HIS A 181 3.24 -2.62 -13.62
C HIS A 181 2.41 -1.45 -14.13
N ILE A 182 2.07 -0.52 -13.25
CA ILE A 182 1.30 0.67 -13.56
C ILE A 182 2.07 1.89 -13.09
N GLN A 183 2.37 2.79 -14.03
CA GLN A 183 2.94 4.09 -13.76
C GLN A 183 1.84 5.14 -13.79
N LEU A 184 1.57 5.80 -12.68
CA LEU A 184 0.63 6.91 -12.59
C LEU A 184 1.37 8.21 -12.92
N ALA A 185 1.01 8.81 -14.03
CA ALA A 185 1.75 9.95 -14.59
C ALA A 185 1.43 11.27 -13.86
N ARG A 186 0.19 11.47 -13.41
CA ARG A 186 -0.25 12.72 -12.80
C ARG A 186 -1.35 12.45 -11.76
N GLY A 187 -1.26 13.12 -10.61
CA GLY A 187 -2.34 13.17 -9.63
C GLY A 187 -3.29 14.33 -9.93
N GLU A 188 -4.55 14.18 -9.59
CA GLU A 188 -5.46 15.31 -9.47
C GLU A 188 -5.13 16.06 -8.18
N ARG A 189 -4.56 17.23 -8.30
CA ARG A 189 -4.28 18.14 -7.20
C ARG A 189 -5.20 19.35 -7.28
N SER A 190 -5.42 20.02 -6.16
CA SER A 190 -6.07 21.32 -6.18
C SER A 190 -5.17 22.35 -6.90
N ARG A 191 -5.77 23.38 -7.48
CA ARG A 191 -5.03 24.50 -8.09
C ARG A 191 -3.98 25.08 -7.15
N LEU A 192 -4.26 25.10 -5.85
CA LEU A 192 -3.32 25.59 -4.84
C LEU A 192 -2.11 24.66 -4.71
N ALA A 193 -2.33 23.35 -4.65
CA ALA A 193 -1.27 22.34 -4.50
C ALA A 193 -0.39 22.28 -5.76
N ASP A 194 -0.96 22.43 -6.95
CA ASP A 194 -0.21 22.48 -8.20
C ASP A 194 0.68 23.74 -8.23
N PHE A 195 0.11 24.88 -7.95
CA PHE A 195 0.86 26.14 -7.92
C PHE A 195 1.98 26.12 -6.87
N ALA A 196 1.70 25.62 -5.66
CA ALA A 196 2.72 25.51 -4.62
C ALA A 196 3.88 24.59 -5.02
N SER A 197 3.60 23.50 -5.77
CA SER A 197 4.64 22.58 -6.27
C SER A 197 5.52 23.19 -7.36
N GLU A 198 5.06 24.26 -8.03
CA GLU A 198 5.81 24.94 -9.08
C GLU A 198 6.69 26.08 -8.55
N VAL A 199 6.29 26.69 -7.43
CA VAL A 199 6.93 27.93 -6.95
C VAL A 199 7.70 27.77 -5.64
N LEU A 200 7.52 26.70 -4.91
CA LEU A 200 8.20 26.35 -3.65
C LEU A 200 9.17 25.18 -3.82
#